data_e1635bcf34180141074f2565bab9b32d
#
_entry.id   e1635bcf34180141074f2565bab9b32d
#
_cell.length_a   1.000
_cell.length_b   1.000
_cell.length_c   1.000
_cell.angle_alpha   90.00
_cell.angle_beta   90.00
_cell.angle_gamma   90.00
#
_symmetry.space_group_name_H-M   'P 1'
#
loop_
_entity.id
_entity.type
_entity.pdbx_description
1 polymer ?
#
loop_
_entity_poly.entity_id
_entity_poly.type
_entity_poly.pdbx_seq_one_letter_code
_entity_poly.pdbx_strand_id
1 'polypeptide(L)'
;MKRLHWTLICLVGILLVRGAWGTAQATQMPPPPVPPETALSSEAPILPSQGLDFSPLKAVLVVGPIDGNDGDHTTREKANMELVAAELEAHGVTVKRLYTPQDDWTKVRAAAQGAHFFFYRGHGVLQGSGPDSSAGGLYLSSGMVSPEQMRDELHLAPNAIVMIYGCFAAGSSGVDEGAIGSVEAQRRVADYADPFLDMGASGYYSNWFGNAFQMFMGYLFQGMTLGQAYESFYDYDSSTVEHYAPPSHPDLAMWLDKDYWQEAWLYNNACAGMPDRTWADLFQLESID
;
A
#
# COMPACT_ATOMS: atom_id res chain seq x y z
N MET A 1 57.10 18.92 2.82
CA MET A 1 56.55 17.58 2.68
C MET A 1 55.40 17.34 3.68
N LYS A 2 54.25 18.06 3.62
CA LYS A 2 53.10 17.88 4.53
C LYS A 2 51.76 18.20 3.85
N ARG A 3 51.63 18.07 2.53
CA ARG A 3 50.36 18.33 1.80
C ARG A 3 49.81 17.17 0.97
N LEU A 4 50.37 15.95 1.14
CA LEU A 4 49.94 14.80 0.31
C LEU A 4 49.07 13.76 1.03
N HIS A 5 48.73 13.97 2.30
CA HIS A 5 47.99 12.96 3.10
C HIS A 5 46.49 13.25 3.28
N TRP A 6 46.00 14.44 2.91
CA TRP A 6 44.57 14.79 3.09
C TRP A 6 43.67 14.46 1.90
N THR A 7 44.27 14.34 0.72
CA THR A 7 43.50 14.03 -0.51
C THR A 7 43.13 12.55 -0.63
N LEU A 8 43.85 11.66 0.05
CA LEU A 8 43.57 10.22 -0.04
C LEU A 8 42.44 9.76 0.90
N ILE A 9 42.27 10.47 2.02
CA ILE A 9 41.20 10.12 3.01
C ILE A 9 39.81 10.52 2.51
N CYS A 10 39.68 11.60 1.74
CA CYS A 10 38.41 12.00 1.16
C CYS A 10 37.96 11.07 0.01
N LEU A 11 38.87 10.45 -0.74
CA LEU A 11 38.56 9.55 -1.84
C LEU A 11 38.10 8.16 -1.36
N VAL A 12 38.61 7.70 -0.23
CA VAL A 12 38.20 6.43 0.38
C VAL A 12 36.84 6.57 1.06
N GLY A 13 36.53 7.74 1.66
CA GLY A 13 35.22 8.01 2.25
C GLY A 13 34.06 8.06 1.23
N ILE A 14 34.34 8.58 0.03
CA ILE A 14 33.30 8.67 -1.03
C ILE A 14 33.05 7.31 -1.70
N LEU A 15 34.06 6.42 -1.74
CA LEU A 15 33.91 5.06 -2.27
C LEU A 15 33.16 4.13 -1.30
N LEU A 16 33.29 4.33 0.02
CA LEU A 16 32.57 3.54 1.02
C LEU A 16 31.08 3.94 1.13
N VAL A 17 30.74 5.20 0.88
CA VAL A 17 29.33 5.64 0.88
C VAL A 17 28.59 5.16 -0.38
N ARG A 18 29.28 5.02 -1.52
CA ARG A 18 28.65 4.41 -2.73
C ARG A 18 28.57 2.88 -2.68
N GLY A 19 29.32 2.22 -1.82
CA GLY A 19 29.26 0.76 -1.66
C GLY A 19 28.14 0.26 -0.74
N ALA A 20 27.54 1.13 0.09
CA ALA A 20 26.44 0.76 1.00
C ALA A 20 25.05 0.87 0.35
N TRP A 21 24.95 1.37 -0.89
CA TRP A 21 23.72 1.36 -1.71
C TRP A 21 23.76 0.27 -2.78
N GLY A 22 24.74 -0.64 -2.68
CA GLY A 22 24.84 -1.81 -3.53
C GLY A 22 23.70 -2.77 -3.23
N THR A 23 22.71 -2.79 -4.12
CA THR A 23 21.83 -3.91 -4.41
C THR A 23 21.39 -4.73 -3.19
N ALA A 24 20.56 -4.18 -2.31
CA ALA A 24 19.61 -5.01 -1.60
C ALA A 24 18.66 -5.58 -2.68
N GLN A 25 19.01 -6.74 -3.24
CA GLN A 25 18.04 -7.55 -3.93
C GLN A 25 17.03 -7.94 -2.87
N ALA A 26 15.90 -7.23 -2.82
CA ALA A 26 14.73 -7.73 -2.15
C ALA A 26 14.46 -9.09 -2.78
N THR A 27 14.74 -10.15 -2.03
CA THR A 27 14.34 -11.49 -2.40
C THR A 27 12.83 -11.46 -2.34
N GLN A 28 12.21 -11.17 -3.47
CA GLN A 28 10.77 -11.22 -3.60
C GLN A 28 10.35 -12.66 -3.39
N MET A 29 9.43 -12.87 -2.45
CA MET A 29 8.74 -14.13 -2.34
C MET A 29 8.02 -14.43 -3.65
N PRO A 30 8.08 -15.65 -4.18
CA PRO A 30 7.22 -16.04 -5.28
C PRO A 30 5.76 -15.82 -4.85
N PRO A 31 4.89 -15.28 -5.72
CA PRO A 31 3.48 -15.16 -5.38
C PRO A 31 2.94 -16.55 -5.02
N PRO A 32 2.09 -16.66 -3.99
CA PRO A 32 1.42 -17.92 -3.69
C PRO A 32 0.66 -18.42 -4.92
N PRO A 33 0.41 -19.71 -5.04
CA PRO A 33 -0.36 -20.25 -6.14
C PRO A 33 -1.74 -19.58 -6.16
N VAL A 34 -2.18 -19.14 -7.34
CA VAL A 34 -3.51 -18.56 -7.55
C VAL A 34 -4.55 -19.58 -7.05
N PRO A 35 -5.45 -19.20 -6.14
CA PRO A 35 -6.49 -20.11 -5.68
C PRO A 35 -7.36 -20.57 -6.85
N PRO A 36 -7.92 -21.78 -6.81
CA PRO A 36 -8.89 -22.22 -7.81
C PRO A 36 -10.10 -21.28 -7.82
N GLU A 37 -10.67 -21.06 -8.98
CA GLU A 37 -11.82 -20.17 -9.30
C GLU A 37 -13.06 -20.33 -8.38
N THR A 38 -13.09 -21.34 -7.54
CA THR A 38 -14.17 -21.69 -6.60
C THR A 38 -14.18 -20.90 -5.29
N ALA A 39 -13.22 -20.02 -5.02
CA ALA A 39 -13.14 -19.25 -3.76
C ALA A 39 -14.13 -18.06 -3.67
N LEU A 40 -14.98 -17.84 -4.69
CA LEU A 40 -15.97 -16.75 -4.71
C LEU A 40 -17.33 -17.10 -4.07
N SER A 41 -17.46 -18.19 -3.35
CA SER A 41 -18.73 -18.58 -2.73
C SER A 41 -18.70 -18.48 -1.20
N SER A 42 -18.74 -17.27 -0.68
CA SER A 42 -19.22 -17.03 0.69
C SER A 42 -20.64 -16.46 0.60
N GLU A 43 -21.63 -17.25 1.07
CA GLU A 43 -23.05 -16.89 1.11
C GLU A 43 -23.35 -15.86 2.22
N ALA A 44 -22.79 -14.65 2.14
CA ALA A 44 -23.42 -13.50 2.81
C ALA A 44 -24.45 -12.89 1.85
N PRO A 45 -25.63 -12.44 2.31
CA PRO A 45 -26.55 -11.71 1.45
C PRO A 45 -25.91 -10.38 1.08
N ILE A 46 -25.21 -10.38 -0.04
CA ILE A 46 -24.60 -9.23 -0.64
C ILE A 46 -25.75 -8.33 -1.09
N LEU A 47 -25.94 -7.20 -0.43
CA LEU A 47 -26.73 -6.12 -1.00
C LEU A 47 -25.91 -5.60 -2.19
N PRO A 48 -26.34 -5.87 -3.43
CA PRO A 48 -25.57 -5.41 -4.56
C PRO A 48 -25.51 -3.88 -4.50
N SER A 49 -24.34 -3.31 -4.74
CA SER A 49 -24.19 -1.90 -5.09
C SER A 49 -24.86 -1.58 -6.47
N GLN A 50 -25.75 -2.47 -6.91
CA GLN A 50 -26.58 -2.30 -8.10
C GLN A 50 -27.41 -1.04 -7.92
N GLY A 51 -27.17 -0.07 -8.78
CA GLY A 51 -27.89 1.19 -8.78
C GLY A 51 -27.14 2.36 -8.14
N LEU A 52 -25.88 2.23 -7.72
CA LEU A 52 -25.08 3.39 -7.30
C LEU A 52 -24.30 3.99 -8.48
N ASP A 53 -24.25 5.32 -8.54
CA ASP A 53 -23.43 6.04 -9.52
C ASP A 53 -22.01 6.24 -8.99
N PHE A 54 -21.05 5.51 -9.55
CA PHE A 54 -19.62 5.66 -9.23
C PHE A 54 -18.90 6.61 -10.19
N SER A 55 -19.57 7.18 -11.19
CA SER A 55 -18.95 8.04 -12.19
C SER A 55 -18.33 9.34 -11.63
N PRO A 56 -18.78 9.88 -10.49
CA PRO A 56 -18.10 11.03 -9.86
C PRO A 56 -16.78 10.64 -9.20
N LEU A 57 -16.52 9.34 -8.99
CA LEU A 57 -15.33 8.90 -8.27
C LEU A 57 -14.09 8.91 -9.15
N LYS A 58 -12.97 9.15 -8.52
CA LYS A 58 -11.64 9.28 -9.14
C LYS A 58 -10.62 8.37 -8.43
N ALA A 59 -9.84 7.65 -9.22
CA ALA A 59 -8.73 6.84 -8.75
C ALA A 59 -7.41 7.30 -9.35
N VAL A 60 -6.36 7.25 -8.54
CA VAL A 60 -4.97 7.43 -8.97
C VAL A 60 -4.19 6.18 -8.64
N LEU A 61 -3.67 5.54 -9.67
CA LEU A 61 -2.90 4.30 -9.60
C LEU A 61 -1.44 4.60 -9.91
N VAL A 62 -0.56 4.30 -8.96
CA VAL A 62 0.87 4.62 -9.05
C VAL A 62 1.68 3.33 -8.97
N VAL A 63 2.61 3.13 -9.90
CA VAL A 63 3.60 2.05 -9.83
C VAL A 63 4.99 2.65 -9.94
N GLY A 64 5.74 2.57 -8.84
CA GLY A 64 7.14 3.00 -8.77
C GLY A 64 8.10 1.96 -9.38
N PRO A 65 9.35 2.34 -9.71
CA PRO A 65 10.36 1.40 -10.19
C PRO A 65 10.81 0.47 -9.06
N ILE A 66 10.83 -0.85 -9.32
CA ILE A 66 11.31 -1.86 -8.36
C ILE A 66 12.70 -2.37 -8.78
N ASP A 67 12.82 -2.84 -10.00
CA ASP A 67 14.05 -3.34 -10.62
C ASP A 67 14.37 -2.59 -11.92
N GLY A 68 14.06 -1.29 -11.92
CA GLY A 68 14.09 -0.40 -13.07
C GLY A 68 12.72 -0.21 -13.70
N ASN A 69 12.62 0.66 -14.72
CA ASN A 69 11.33 1.03 -15.30
C ASN A 69 10.62 -0.14 -16.00
N ASP A 70 11.38 -1.08 -16.57
CA ASP A 70 10.90 -2.19 -17.39
C ASP A 70 11.42 -3.54 -16.89
N GLY A 71 11.86 -3.62 -15.62
CA GLY A 71 12.25 -4.87 -14.98
C GLY A 71 11.07 -5.81 -14.78
N ASP A 72 11.35 -7.09 -14.56
CA ASP A 72 10.32 -8.13 -14.43
C ASP A 72 9.36 -7.87 -13.27
N HIS A 73 9.90 -7.41 -12.13
CA HIS A 73 9.10 -7.07 -10.96
C HIS A 73 8.22 -5.85 -11.21
N THR A 74 8.78 -4.79 -11.77
CA THR A 74 8.05 -3.57 -12.13
C THR A 74 6.94 -3.88 -13.15
N THR A 75 7.25 -4.68 -14.15
CA THR A 75 6.28 -5.12 -15.18
C THR A 75 5.14 -5.91 -14.58
N ARG A 76 5.43 -6.82 -13.65
CA ARG A 76 4.41 -7.59 -12.93
C ARG A 76 3.51 -6.68 -12.08
N GLU A 77 4.08 -5.72 -11.35
CA GLU A 77 3.27 -4.81 -10.53
C GLU A 77 2.44 -3.84 -11.37
N LYS A 78 2.91 -3.44 -12.56
CA LYS A 78 2.07 -2.75 -13.55
C LYS A 78 0.89 -3.62 -13.98
N ALA A 79 1.11 -4.90 -14.27
CA ALA A 79 0.04 -5.83 -14.65
C ALA A 79 -0.97 -6.03 -13.51
N ASN A 80 -0.52 -6.20 -12.26
CA ASN A 80 -1.38 -6.27 -11.09
C ASN A 80 -2.24 -5.01 -10.92
N MET A 81 -1.67 -3.83 -11.18
CA MET A 81 -2.39 -2.56 -11.08
C MET A 81 -3.38 -2.37 -12.23
N GLU A 82 -3.14 -2.94 -13.43
CA GLU A 82 -4.11 -2.94 -14.52
C GLU A 82 -5.35 -3.78 -14.21
N LEU A 83 -5.25 -4.84 -13.40
CA LEU A 83 -6.44 -5.57 -12.92
C LEU A 83 -7.31 -4.67 -12.04
N VAL A 84 -6.69 -3.87 -11.18
CA VAL A 84 -7.40 -2.87 -10.35
C VAL A 84 -8.03 -1.80 -11.21
N ALA A 85 -7.30 -1.30 -12.22
CA ALA A 85 -7.81 -0.29 -13.14
C ALA A 85 -9.04 -0.79 -13.89
N ALA A 86 -8.99 -2.03 -14.40
CA ALA A 86 -10.10 -2.65 -15.12
C ALA A 86 -11.36 -2.80 -14.22
N GLU A 87 -11.17 -3.21 -12.95
CA GLU A 87 -12.26 -3.32 -11.97
C GLU A 87 -12.92 -1.97 -11.72
N LEU A 88 -12.12 -0.92 -11.47
CA LEU A 88 -12.62 0.43 -11.25
C LEU A 88 -13.37 1.00 -12.48
N GLU A 89 -12.78 0.85 -13.66
CA GLU A 89 -13.36 1.35 -14.92
C GLU A 89 -14.65 0.60 -15.31
N ALA A 90 -14.74 -0.69 -15.00
CA ALA A 90 -15.96 -1.48 -15.22
C ALA A 90 -17.17 -0.93 -14.40
N HIS A 91 -16.88 -0.26 -13.29
CA HIS A 91 -17.88 0.40 -12.45
C HIS A 91 -18.01 1.91 -12.70
N GLY A 92 -17.37 2.44 -13.75
CA GLY A 92 -17.48 3.84 -14.16
C GLY A 92 -16.55 4.82 -13.44
N VAL A 93 -15.67 4.35 -12.55
CA VAL A 93 -14.69 5.22 -11.87
C VAL A 93 -13.67 5.77 -12.87
N THR A 94 -13.39 7.07 -12.81
CA THR A 94 -12.33 7.68 -13.62
C THR A 94 -10.94 7.31 -13.08
N VAL A 95 -10.13 6.62 -13.89
CA VAL A 95 -8.82 6.11 -13.48
C VAL A 95 -7.68 6.88 -14.12
N LYS A 96 -6.74 7.37 -13.29
CA LYS A 96 -5.47 7.96 -13.73
C LYS A 96 -4.31 7.01 -13.39
N ARG A 97 -3.63 6.52 -14.42
CA ARG A 97 -2.44 5.67 -14.31
C ARG A 97 -1.17 6.52 -14.34
N LEU A 98 -0.29 6.34 -13.37
CA LEU A 98 1.00 7.00 -13.25
C LEU A 98 2.06 5.93 -12.91
N TYR A 99 2.39 5.13 -13.92
CA TYR A 99 3.39 4.07 -13.79
C TYR A 99 4.76 4.57 -14.24
N THR A 100 5.80 4.05 -13.59
CA THR A 100 7.17 4.40 -13.96
C THR A 100 7.41 4.22 -15.48
N PRO A 101 8.05 5.18 -16.15
CA PRO A 101 8.68 6.40 -15.65
C PRO A 101 7.76 7.64 -15.55
N GLN A 102 6.43 7.45 -15.53
CA GLN A 102 5.45 8.56 -15.50
C GLN A 102 5.03 8.95 -14.06
N ASP A 103 5.54 8.26 -13.05
CA ASP A 103 5.25 8.37 -11.62
C ASP A 103 6.03 9.50 -10.90
N ASP A 104 6.35 10.59 -11.62
CA ASP A 104 6.95 11.79 -11.04
C ASP A 104 6.03 12.39 -9.97
N TRP A 105 6.60 12.78 -8.80
CA TRP A 105 5.82 13.27 -7.67
C TRP A 105 4.92 14.46 -8.03
N THR A 106 5.41 15.38 -8.86
CA THR A 106 4.61 16.53 -9.31
C THR A 106 3.35 16.09 -10.04
N LYS A 107 3.44 15.05 -10.88
CA LYS A 107 2.30 14.49 -11.58
C LYS A 107 1.38 13.69 -10.64
N VAL A 108 1.97 12.91 -9.72
CA VAL A 108 1.21 12.11 -8.74
C VAL A 108 0.36 13.02 -7.87
N ARG A 109 0.96 14.02 -7.21
CA ARG A 109 0.20 14.95 -6.35
C ARG A 109 -0.85 15.75 -7.11
N ALA A 110 -0.57 16.17 -8.35
CA ALA A 110 -1.54 16.88 -9.17
C ALA A 110 -2.74 15.99 -9.56
N ALA A 111 -2.49 14.73 -9.89
CA ALA A 111 -3.56 13.78 -10.20
C ALA A 111 -4.38 13.40 -8.96
N ALA A 112 -3.74 13.33 -7.81
CA ALA A 112 -4.36 12.95 -6.55
C ALA A 112 -5.30 14.02 -5.94
N GLN A 113 -5.30 15.25 -6.48
CA GLN A 113 -6.21 16.28 -6.02
C GLN A 113 -7.68 15.85 -6.08
N GLY A 114 -8.30 15.67 -4.90
CA GLY A 114 -9.68 15.19 -4.78
C GLY A 114 -9.90 13.76 -5.31
N ALA A 115 -8.87 12.92 -5.32
CA ALA A 115 -9.02 11.51 -5.64
C ALA A 115 -9.65 10.74 -4.47
N HIS A 116 -10.62 9.88 -4.76
CA HIS A 116 -11.30 9.02 -3.81
C HIS A 116 -10.53 7.73 -3.54
N PHE A 117 -9.64 7.36 -4.49
CA PHE A 117 -8.78 6.19 -4.39
C PHE A 117 -7.35 6.56 -4.73
N PHE A 118 -6.43 6.15 -3.89
CA PHE A 118 -5.00 6.31 -4.11
C PHE A 118 -4.30 4.97 -3.90
N PHE A 119 -3.76 4.40 -4.96
CA PHE A 119 -3.12 3.09 -4.93
C PHE A 119 -1.67 3.19 -5.37
N TYR A 120 -0.79 2.56 -4.60
CA TYR A 120 0.63 2.49 -4.89
C TYR A 120 1.14 1.06 -4.83
N ARG A 121 1.97 0.70 -5.80
CA ARG A 121 2.78 -0.52 -5.79
C ARG A 121 4.22 -0.20 -6.13
N GLY A 122 5.17 -0.60 -5.26
CA GLY A 122 6.58 -0.28 -5.46
C GLY A 122 7.43 -0.61 -4.25
N HIS A 123 8.61 0.02 -4.15
CA HIS A 123 9.43 -0.11 -2.96
C HIS A 123 8.76 0.55 -1.76
N GLY A 124 8.82 -0.14 -0.63
CA GLY A 124 8.62 0.49 0.67
C GLY A 124 9.89 1.19 1.14
N VAL A 125 9.73 2.19 1.97
CA VAL A 125 10.82 3.05 2.46
C VAL A 125 10.98 2.89 3.97
N LEU A 126 12.22 2.75 4.42
CA LEU A 126 12.63 2.84 5.82
C LEU A 126 13.61 3.99 5.95
N GLN A 127 13.32 4.96 6.81
CA GLN A 127 14.17 6.10 7.10
C GLN A 127 14.93 5.87 8.41
N GLY A 128 16.22 6.18 8.43
CA GLY A 128 17.05 5.96 9.60
C GLY A 128 17.49 4.51 9.80
N SER A 129 17.93 4.19 10.99
CA SER A 129 18.38 2.84 11.39
C SER A 129 18.16 2.61 12.87
N GLY A 130 17.95 1.34 13.26
CA GLY A 130 17.75 0.95 14.66
C GLY A 130 16.39 1.39 15.22
N PRO A 131 16.26 1.54 16.55
CA PRO A 131 14.98 1.82 17.22
C PRO A 131 14.29 3.14 16.80
N ASP A 132 15.09 4.10 16.30
CA ASP A 132 14.59 5.41 15.87
C ASP A 132 14.26 5.45 14.36
N SER A 133 14.33 4.29 13.67
CA SER A 133 13.93 4.23 12.27
C SER A 133 12.41 4.39 12.14
N SER A 134 11.95 5.08 11.10
CA SER A 134 10.53 5.15 10.73
C SER A 134 10.31 4.51 9.37
N ALA A 135 9.24 3.75 9.25
CA ALA A 135 8.75 3.26 7.97
C ALA A 135 7.88 4.34 7.30
N GLY A 136 7.60 4.18 6.03
CA GLY A 136 6.69 5.07 5.33
C GLY A 136 7.35 5.87 4.22
N GLY A 137 6.52 6.26 3.28
CA GLY A 137 6.96 6.95 2.08
C GLY A 137 6.82 6.11 0.82
N LEU A 138 6.97 6.76 -0.32
CA LEU A 138 6.88 6.15 -1.65
C LEU A 138 8.21 6.32 -2.36
N TYR A 139 8.61 5.32 -3.13
CA TYR A 139 9.77 5.43 -4.01
C TYR A 139 9.30 5.53 -5.46
N LEU A 140 9.48 6.69 -6.05
CA LEU A 140 9.04 7.06 -7.40
C LEU A 140 10.23 7.28 -8.34
N SER A 141 10.00 7.40 -9.62
CA SER A 141 11.04 7.76 -10.60
C SER A 141 11.71 9.11 -10.30
N SER A 142 11.01 10.01 -9.61
CA SER A 142 11.56 11.29 -9.12
C SER A 142 12.35 11.17 -7.81
N GLY A 143 12.40 9.99 -7.20
CA GLY A 143 13.04 9.73 -5.91
C GLY A 143 12.05 9.41 -4.80
N MET A 144 12.55 9.43 -3.57
CA MET A 144 11.77 9.14 -2.37
C MET A 144 10.86 10.33 -2.02
N VAL A 145 9.62 10.02 -1.66
CA VAL A 145 8.63 10.94 -1.09
C VAL A 145 8.40 10.54 0.37
N SER A 146 8.67 11.43 1.30
CA SER A 146 8.54 11.14 2.73
C SER A 146 7.09 11.22 3.21
N PRO A 147 6.76 10.64 4.39
CA PRO A 147 5.46 10.80 5.03
C PRO A 147 5.08 12.27 5.27
N GLU A 148 6.03 13.11 5.67
CA GLU A 148 5.82 14.55 5.87
C GLU A 148 5.47 15.24 4.55
N GLN A 149 6.22 14.93 3.50
CA GLN A 149 5.95 15.50 2.17
C GLN A 149 4.56 15.06 1.65
N MET A 150 4.14 13.82 1.94
CA MET A 150 2.78 13.38 1.61
C MET A 150 1.73 14.17 2.37
N ARG A 151 1.89 14.39 3.70
CA ARG A 151 0.96 15.22 4.49
C ARG A 151 0.83 16.65 3.97
N ASP A 152 1.96 17.23 3.58
CA ASP A 152 2.01 18.64 3.16
C ASP A 152 1.47 18.88 1.74
N GLU A 153 1.66 17.91 0.83
CA GLU A 153 1.46 18.16 -0.60
C GLU A 153 0.35 17.29 -1.24
N LEU A 154 -0.08 16.19 -0.59
CA LEU A 154 -1.10 15.31 -1.13
C LEU A 154 -2.49 15.75 -0.60
N HIS A 155 -3.48 15.83 -1.49
CA HIS A 155 -4.82 16.22 -1.12
C HIS A 155 -5.85 15.29 -1.76
N LEU A 156 -6.25 14.27 -1.03
CA LEU A 156 -7.27 13.32 -1.43
C LEU A 156 -8.67 13.88 -1.16
N ALA A 157 -9.70 13.23 -1.69
CA ALA A 157 -11.07 13.48 -1.28
C ALA A 157 -11.26 13.08 0.19
N PRO A 158 -12.17 13.69 0.94
CA PRO A 158 -12.60 13.18 2.24
C PRO A 158 -13.05 11.72 2.11
N ASN A 159 -12.79 10.93 3.13
CA ASN A 159 -13.09 9.50 3.16
C ASN A 159 -12.37 8.64 2.10
N ALA A 160 -11.31 9.12 1.50
CA ALA A 160 -10.55 8.35 0.51
C ALA A 160 -10.14 6.96 1.04
N ILE A 161 -10.00 6.01 0.12
CA ILE A 161 -9.44 4.69 0.38
C ILE A 161 -8.05 4.62 -0.25
N VAL A 162 -7.09 4.19 0.55
CA VAL A 162 -5.68 4.12 0.16
C VAL A 162 -5.20 2.68 0.23
N MET A 163 -4.51 2.22 -0.82
CA MET A 163 -3.91 0.89 -0.84
C MET A 163 -2.43 0.98 -1.19
N ILE A 164 -1.59 0.42 -0.33
CA ILE A 164 -0.13 0.48 -0.49
C ILE A 164 0.45 -0.92 -0.50
N TYR A 165 1.16 -1.27 -1.57
CA TYR A 165 2.02 -2.43 -1.66
C TYR A 165 3.47 -1.99 -1.65
N GLY A 166 4.19 -2.39 -0.63
CA GLY A 166 5.61 -2.12 -0.46
C GLY A 166 6.13 -2.76 0.82
N CYS A 167 7.44 -2.90 0.94
CA CYS A 167 8.06 -3.36 2.18
C CYS A 167 7.57 -2.50 3.35
N PHE A 168 7.36 -3.11 4.51
CA PHE A 168 6.90 -2.49 5.77
C PHE A 168 5.43 -2.03 5.78
N ALA A 169 4.78 -1.87 4.63
CA ALA A 169 3.44 -1.28 4.54
C ALA A 169 2.36 -2.16 5.21
N ALA A 170 2.53 -3.49 5.23
CA ALA A 170 1.70 -4.43 5.99
C ALA A 170 2.37 -4.89 7.30
N GLY A 171 3.49 -4.31 7.68
CA GLY A 171 4.27 -4.62 8.88
C GLY A 171 5.63 -5.22 8.57
N SER A 172 5.70 -6.43 8.03
CA SER A 172 6.98 -7.09 7.72
C SER A 172 7.60 -6.62 6.41
N SER A 173 8.87 -6.98 6.22
CA SER A 173 9.64 -6.67 5.02
C SER A 173 10.55 -7.86 4.67
N GLY A 174 10.86 -8.01 3.38
CA GLY A 174 11.83 -9.00 2.91
C GLY A 174 13.28 -8.74 3.36
N VAL A 175 13.55 -7.60 4.02
CA VAL A 175 14.87 -7.27 4.60
C VAL A 175 14.94 -7.49 6.11
N ASP A 176 13.85 -7.94 6.75
CA ASP A 176 13.86 -8.28 8.17
C ASP A 176 14.69 -9.55 8.42
N GLU A 177 15.45 -9.56 9.52
CA GLU A 177 16.24 -10.71 9.95
C GLU A 177 15.37 -11.75 10.70
N GLY A 178 14.17 -12.05 10.20
CA GLY A 178 13.20 -12.97 10.78
C GLY A 178 11.89 -12.31 11.19
N ALA A 179 11.13 -12.97 12.07
CA ALA A 179 9.85 -12.45 12.52
C ALA A 179 10.01 -11.19 13.37
N ILE A 180 9.23 -10.16 13.05
CA ILE A 180 9.09 -8.96 13.89
C ILE A 180 7.97 -9.15 14.93
N GLY A 181 8.04 -8.42 16.05
CA GLY A 181 6.97 -8.40 17.05
C GLY A 181 5.78 -7.52 16.61
N SER A 182 4.61 -7.77 17.21
CA SER A 182 3.38 -7.01 16.91
C SER A 182 3.50 -5.51 17.14
N VAL A 183 4.26 -5.07 18.15
CA VAL A 183 4.49 -3.64 18.42
C VAL A 183 5.23 -2.97 17.26
N GLU A 184 6.22 -3.63 16.70
CA GLU A 184 6.95 -3.11 15.54
C GLU A 184 6.08 -3.14 14.28
N ALA A 185 5.29 -4.20 14.08
CA ALA A 185 4.35 -4.28 12.97
C ALA A 185 3.31 -3.14 13.03
N GLN A 186 2.70 -2.91 14.20
CA GLN A 186 1.77 -1.79 14.42
C GLN A 186 2.41 -0.45 14.10
N ARG A 187 3.63 -0.20 14.61
CA ARG A 187 4.36 1.03 14.36
C ARG A 187 4.57 1.27 12.86
N ARG A 188 5.04 0.25 12.12
CA ARG A 188 5.29 0.35 10.68
C ARG A 188 4.02 0.61 9.88
N VAL A 189 2.94 -0.10 10.22
CA VAL A 189 1.64 0.12 9.56
C VAL A 189 1.11 1.51 9.88
N ALA A 190 1.23 1.99 11.12
CA ALA A 190 0.86 3.35 11.50
C ALA A 190 1.69 4.39 10.72
N ASP A 191 3.01 4.23 10.67
CA ASP A 191 3.90 5.14 9.92
C ASP A 191 3.48 5.28 8.44
N TYR A 192 2.96 4.19 7.82
CA TYR A 192 2.45 4.21 6.45
C TYR A 192 1.03 4.77 6.34
N ALA A 193 0.15 4.45 7.29
CA ALA A 193 -1.26 4.83 7.24
C ALA A 193 -1.50 6.27 7.68
N ASP A 194 -0.80 6.73 8.72
CA ASP A 194 -1.02 8.03 9.37
C ASP A 194 -1.03 9.22 8.39
N PRO A 195 -0.12 9.35 7.40
CA PRO A 195 -0.19 10.45 6.45
C PRO A 195 -1.54 10.56 5.74
N PHE A 196 -2.18 9.45 5.45
CA PHE A 196 -3.47 9.40 4.77
C PHE A 196 -4.65 9.56 5.73
N LEU A 197 -4.57 8.95 6.91
CA LEU A 197 -5.57 9.10 7.96
C LEU A 197 -5.63 10.55 8.47
N ASP A 198 -4.48 11.21 8.62
CA ASP A 198 -4.36 12.62 8.98
C ASP A 198 -5.08 13.54 7.98
N MET A 199 -5.11 13.21 6.70
CA MET A 199 -5.83 13.99 5.67
C MET A 199 -7.29 13.56 5.49
N GLY A 200 -7.81 12.65 6.33
CA GLY A 200 -9.21 12.25 6.36
C GLY A 200 -9.56 11.04 5.49
N ALA A 201 -8.60 10.21 5.14
CA ALA A 201 -8.88 8.91 4.54
C ALA A 201 -9.63 8.00 5.54
N SER A 202 -10.61 7.24 5.06
CA SER A 202 -11.40 6.31 5.87
C SER A 202 -10.87 4.89 5.85
N GLY A 203 -9.98 4.57 4.94
CA GLY A 203 -9.39 3.24 4.83
C GLY A 203 -7.97 3.25 4.27
N TYR A 204 -7.10 2.52 4.96
CA TYR A 204 -5.79 2.11 4.50
C TYR A 204 -5.78 0.59 4.39
N TYR A 205 -5.27 0.06 3.29
CA TYR A 205 -5.10 -1.37 3.08
C TYR A 205 -3.73 -1.66 2.51
N SER A 206 -3.06 -2.66 3.04
CA SER A 206 -1.79 -3.17 2.52
C SER A 206 -1.80 -4.69 2.51
N ASN A 207 -1.36 -5.27 1.41
CA ASN A 207 -1.30 -6.72 1.27
C ASN A 207 -0.21 -7.10 0.26
N TRP A 208 0.51 -8.20 0.52
CA TRP A 208 1.62 -8.63 -0.31
C TRP A 208 1.21 -9.36 -1.59
N PHE A 209 -0.03 -9.82 -1.68
CA PHE A 209 -0.51 -10.57 -2.85
C PHE A 209 -0.78 -9.66 -4.04
N GLY A 210 -0.45 -10.14 -5.24
CA GLY A 210 -0.59 -9.36 -6.47
C GLY A 210 -2.02 -8.94 -6.78
N ASN A 211 -2.99 -9.83 -6.55
CA ASN A 211 -4.41 -9.62 -6.83
C ASN A 211 -5.22 -9.02 -5.66
N ALA A 212 -4.58 -8.78 -4.50
CA ALA A 212 -5.31 -8.38 -3.29
C ALA A 212 -6.10 -7.07 -3.48
N PHE A 213 -5.52 -6.07 -4.12
CA PHE A 213 -6.20 -4.80 -4.36
C PHE A 213 -7.42 -4.94 -5.26
N GLN A 214 -7.30 -5.72 -6.35
CA GLN A 214 -8.41 -5.97 -7.25
C GLN A 214 -9.55 -6.72 -6.54
N MET A 215 -9.22 -7.76 -5.76
CA MET A 215 -10.23 -8.52 -5.01
C MET A 215 -10.91 -7.67 -3.95
N PHE A 216 -10.15 -6.91 -3.17
CA PHE A 216 -10.69 -6.01 -2.16
C PHE A 216 -11.65 -4.99 -2.78
N MET A 217 -11.29 -4.41 -3.92
CA MET A 217 -12.16 -3.49 -4.67
C MET A 217 -13.44 -4.20 -5.14
N GLY A 218 -13.32 -5.40 -5.69
CA GLY A 218 -14.47 -6.21 -6.11
C GLY A 218 -15.45 -6.49 -4.96
N TYR A 219 -14.95 -6.77 -3.75
CA TYR A 219 -15.79 -6.96 -2.56
C TYR A 219 -16.51 -5.66 -2.16
N LEU A 220 -15.81 -4.53 -2.21
CA LEU A 220 -16.44 -3.23 -1.95
C LEU A 220 -17.54 -2.92 -2.99
N PHE A 221 -17.31 -3.21 -4.28
CA PHE A 221 -18.34 -3.06 -5.32
C PHE A 221 -19.52 -4.02 -5.14
N GLN A 222 -19.36 -5.09 -4.38
CA GLN A 222 -20.46 -5.96 -3.96
C GLN A 222 -21.21 -5.43 -2.75
N GLY A 223 -20.86 -4.27 -2.21
CA GLY A 223 -21.52 -3.62 -1.08
C GLY A 223 -21.00 -4.04 0.29
N MET A 224 -19.88 -4.75 0.35
CA MET A 224 -19.23 -5.08 1.62
C MET A 224 -18.66 -3.84 2.30
N THR A 225 -18.60 -3.86 3.63
CA THR A 225 -17.85 -2.87 4.39
C THR A 225 -16.34 -3.07 4.20
N LEU A 226 -15.52 -2.10 4.61
CA LEU A 226 -14.06 -2.23 4.55
C LEU A 226 -13.56 -3.46 5.33
N GLY A 227 -14.16 -3.72 6.51
CA GLY A 227 -13.81 -4.87 7.33
C GLY A 227 -14.23 -6.19 6.68
N GLN A 228 -15.46 -6.27 6.15
CA GLN A 228 -15.93 -7.46 5.44
C GLN A 228 -15.07 -7.76 4.21
N ALA A 229 -14.66 -6.74 3.46
CA ALA A 229 -13.76 -6.91 2.31
C ALA A 229 -12.39 -7.46 2.75
N TYR A 230 -11.86 -6.99 3.88
CA TYR A 230 -10.62 -7.51 4.46
C TYR A 230 -10.76 -8.99 4.86
N GLU A 231 -11.81 -9.33 5.60
CA GLU A 231 -12.09 -10.69 6.08
C GLU A 231 -12.44 -11.68 4.94
N SER A 232 -12.89 -11.17 3.79
CA SER A 232 -13.25 -11.99 2.63
C SER A 232 -12.05 -12.34 1.73
N PHE A 233 -10.89 -11.74 1.98
CA PHE A 233 -9.70 -12.10 1.23
C PHE A 233 -9.25 -13.52 1.59
N TYR A 234 -8.89 -14.33 0.58
CA TYR A 234 -8.63 -15.77 0.77
C TYR A 234 -7.49 -16.12 1.71
N ASP A 235 -6.62 -15.16 1.99
CA ASP A 235 -5.48 -15.27 2.90
C ASP A 235 -5.84 -14.92 4.36
N TYR A 236 -7.04 -14.40 4.60
CA TYR A 236 -7.50 -14.04 5.94
C TYR A 236 -7.66 -15.28 6.81
N ASP A 237 -7.01 -15.28 7.98
CA ASP A 237 -7.19 -16.27 9.02
C ASP A 237 -7.53 -15.59 10.36
N SER A 238 -8.77 -15.77 10.83
CA SER A 238 -9.22 -15.21 12.10
C SER A 238 -8.41 -15.68 13.32
N SER A 239 -7.60 -16.73 13.19
CA SER A 239 -6.72 -17.20 14.26
C SER A 239 -5.37 -16.50 14.32
N THR A 240 -4.99 -15.80 13.24
CA THR A 240 -3.71 -15.08 13.12
C THR A 240 -3.86 -13.57 13.10
N VAL A 241 -5.06 -13.06 12.80
CA VAL A 241 -5.32 -11.62 12.80
C VAL A 241 -5.33 -11.05 14.22
N GLU A 242 -4.67 -9.92 14.37
CA GLU A 242 -4.59 -9.15 15.61
C GLU A 242 -5.28 -7.80 15.44
N HIS A 243 -6.09 -7.39 16.42
CA HIS A 243 -6.92 -6.19 16.38
C HIS A 243 -6.38 -5.12 17.32
N TYR A 244 -6.18 -3.93 16.80
CA TYR A 244 -5.63 -2.78 17.52
C TYR A 244 -6.38 -1.50 17.16
N ALA A 245 -6.03 -0.39 17.81
CA ALA A 245 -6.29 0.97 17.35
C ALA A 245 -4.96 1.60 16.90
N PRO A 246 -4.92 2.34 15.78
CA PRO A 246 -3.74 3.09 15.41
C PRO A 246 -3.35 4.07 16.55
N PRO A 247 -2.07 4.17 16.92
CA PRO A 247 -1.67 5.02 18.05
C PRO A 247 -2.06 6.49 17.90
N SER A 248 -2.01 7.03 16.70
CA SER A 248 -2.37 8.43 16.38
C SER A 248 -3.86 8.63 16.15
N HIS A 249 -4.63 7.56 15.93
CA HIS A 249 -6.05 7.57 15.58
C HIS A 249 -6.81 6.53 16.43
N PRO A 250 -6.98 6.76 17.76
CA PRO A 250 -7.55 5.75 18.66
C PRO A 250 -9.02 5.43 18.40
N ASP A 251 -9.73 6.26 17.62
CA ASP A 251 -11.13 6.04 17.23
C ASP A 251 -11.26 5.17 15.96
N LEU A 252 -10.14 4.80 15.32
CA LEU A 252 -10.09 3.93 14.18
C LEU A 252 -9.65 2.50 14.57
N ALA A 253 -9.93 1.53 13.72
CA ALA A 253 -9.43 0.17 13.87
C ALA A 253 -8.13 -0.03 13.08
N MET A 254 -7.26 -0.93 13.57
CA MET A 254 -6.11 -1.46 12.86
C MET A 254 -6.11 -2.97 13.01
N TRP A 255 -6.11 -3.68 11.90
CA TRP A 255 -6.08 -5.14 11.84
C TRP A 255 -4.81 -5.58 11.13
N LEU A 256 -4.08 -6.47 11.77
CA LEU A 256 -2.81 -7.02 11.28
C LEU A 256 -2.93 -8.52 11.20
N ASP A 257 -2.76 -9.09 10.02
CA ASP A 257 -2.72 -10.52 9.81
C ASP A 257 -1.30 -10.98 9.48
N LYS A 258 -0.99 -12.22 9.83
CA LYS A 258 0.33 -12.80 9.65
C LYS A 258 0.25 -14.24 9.17
N ASP A 259 1.11 -14.55 8.20
CA ASP A 259 1.29 -15.89 7.67
C ASP A 259 2.62 -16.51 8.07
N TYR A 260 2.63 -17.84 8.14
CA TYR A 260 3.86 -18.59 8.28
C TYR A 260 4.50 -18.81 6.92
N TRP A 261 5.61 -18.12 6.67
CA TRP A 261 6.33 -18.19 5.41
C TRP A 261 7.84 -18.28 5.63
N GLN A 262 8.51 -19.18 4.89
CA GLN A 262 9.98 -19.37 4.96
C GLN A 262 10.52 -19.45 6.40
N GLU A 263 9.88 -20.27 7.22
CA GLU A 263 10.26 -20.51 8.63
C GLU A 263 10.04 -19.33 9.59
N ALA A 264 9.32 -18.27 9.17
CA ALA A 264 8.98 -17.14 10.01
C ALA A 264 7.49 -16.75 9.91
N TRP A 265 6.93 -16.15 10.96
CA TRP A 265 5.64 -15.46 10.94
C TRP A 265 5.84 -14.03 10.44
N LEU A 266 5.19 -13.67 9.35
CA LEU A 266 5.33 -12.38 8.69
C LEU A 266 3.98 -11.67 8.63
N TYR A 267 3.93 -10.41 9.09
CA TYR A 267 2.77 -9.54 8.88
C TYR A 267 2.75 -9.08 7.43
N ASN A 268 1.80 -9.59 6.66
CA ASN A 268 1.71 -9.43 5.21
C ASN A 268 0.37 -8.87 4.73
N ASN A 269 -0.58 -8.69 5.64
CA ASN A 269 -1.90 -8.16 5.36
C ASN A 269 -2.32 -7.22 6.50
N ALA A 270 -2.68 -5.98 6.17
CA ALA A 270 -3.03 -4.96 7.16
C ALA A 270 -4.15 -4.05 6.64
N CYS A 271 -5.05 -3.69 7.54
CA CYS A 271 -6.09 -2.69 7.31
C CYS A 271 -6.12 -1.71 8.48
N ALA A 272 -6.27 -0.40 8.19
CA ALA A 272 -6.50 0.60 9.20
C ALA A 272 -7.58 1.59 8.73
N GLY A 273 -8.50 2.00 9.61
CA GLY A 273 -9.57 2.93 9.27
C GLY A 273 -10.92 2.61 9.88
N MET A 274 -11.98 2.76 9.12
CA MET A 274 -13.39 2.59 9.52
C MET A 274 -13.97 1.27 8.98
N PRO A 275 -13.78 0.13 9.66
CA PRO A 275 -14.11 -1.19 9.12
C PRO A 275 -15.61 -1.39 8.84
N ASP A 276 -16.49 -0.68 9.56
CA ASP A 276 -17.94 -0.83 9.46
C ASP A 276 -18.58 0.03 8.34
N ARG A 277 -17.79 0.71 7.52
CA ARG A 277 -18.28 1.60 6.48
C ARG A 277 -18.32 0.93 5.12
N THR A 278 -19.43 1.16 4.39
CA THR A 278 -19.60 0.82 2.98
C THR A 278 -19.25 2.02 2.09
N TRP A 279 -19.23 1.83 0.77
CA TRP A 279 -19.10 2.92 -0.21
C TRP A 279 -20.19 4.00 -0.05
N ALA A 280 -21.44 3.55 0.15
CA ALA A 280 -22.56 4.46 0.31
C ALA A 280 -22.37 5.37 1.53
N ASP A 281 -21.83 4.81 2.63
CA ASP A 281 -21.51 5.59 3.83
C ASP A 281 -20.38 6.59 3.59
N LEU A 282 -19.35 6.19 2.83
CA LEU A 282 -18.15 6.99 2.63
C LEU A 282 -18.36 8.12 1.61
N PHE A 283 -19.00 7.85 0.48
CA PHE A 283 -19.03 8.78 -0.65
C PHE A 283 -20.40 9.39 -0.94
N GLN A 284 -21.43 9.07 -0.16
CA GLN A 284 -22.79 9.59 -0.34
C GLN A 284 -23.29 9.44 -1.79
N LEU A 285 -23.08 8.23 -2.35
CA LEU A 285 -23.40 7.93 -3.74
C LEU A 285 -24.92 7.97 -3.97
N GLU A 286 -25.34 8.56 -5.09
CA GLU A 286 -26.73 8.56 -5.54
C GLU A 286 -27.08 7.23 -6.21
N SER A 287 -28.33 6.79 -6.06
CA SER A 287 -28.83 5.63 -6.80
C SER A 287 -29.14 6.01 -8.25
N ILE A 288 -28.78 5.14 -9.17
CA ILE A 288 -29.20 5.24 -10.58
C ILE A 288 -30.61 4.64 -10.66
N ASP A 289 -31.64 5.48 -10.87
CA ASP A 289 -33.02 5.07 -11.11
C ASP A 289 -33.19 4.38 -12.48
#